data_e5efab5a9517c5693ee8312f480971ba
#
_entry.id   e5efab5a9517c5693ee8312f480971ba
#
_cell.length_a   1.000
_cell.length_b   1.000
_cell.length_c   1.000
_cell.angle_alpha   90.00
_cell.angle_beta   90.00
_cell.angle_gamma   90.00
#
_symmetry.space_group_name_H-M   'P 1'
#
loop_
_entity.id
_entity.type
_entity.pdbx_description
1 polymer ?
#
loop_
_entity_poly.entity_id
_entity_poly.type
_entity_poly.pdbx_seq_one_letter_code
_entity_poly.pdbx_strand_id
1 'polypeptide(L)'
;MTNQPPSSGPSRNALILVGDSLAVGIKPLLPSLLSGWRVTIDARVGRPLSEGMSIISATPVPSDGGAVLAVSLFTNDDPTHTGQLEAAVRTTLDRVGPRGCLIWATIVRPPLNGVSYSAANNLLRRMTASEPRLRIVPWAEQVSAQPSLVGGDGVHPTPAGYRVRAQLYASAAKSC
;
A
#
# COMPACT_ATOMS: atom_id res chain seq x y z
N MET A 1 8.70 -43.38 5.79
CA MET A 1 8.66 -41.94 6.13
C MET A 1 8.53 -41.18 4.82
N THR A 2 7.31 -40.77 4.50
CA THR A 2 7.01 -40.05 3.26
C THR A 2 7.36 -38.56 3.48
N ASN A 3 8.42 -38.09 2.83
CA ASN A 3 8.75 -36.66 2.74
C ASN A 3 7.68 -35.99 1.87
N GLN A 4 6.66 -35.42 2.50
CA GLN A 4 5.71 -34.55 1.81
C GLN A 4 6.45 -33.21 1.57
N PRO A 5 6.58 -32.75 0.33
CA PRO A 5 7.17 -31.42 0.08
C PRO A 5 6.32 -30.35 0.77
N PRO A 6 6.94 -29.25 1.25
CA PRO A 6 6.20 -28.17 1.86
C PRO A 6 5.13 -27.69 0.88
N SER A 7 3.88 -27.61 1.36
CA SER A 7 2.77 -27.06 0.58
C SER A 7 3.14 -25.64 0.17
N SER A 8 3.42 -25.44 -1.10
CA SER A 8 3.57 -24.13 -1.67
C SER A 8 2.28 -23.34 -1.38
N GLY A 9 2.39 -22.24 -0.65
CA GLY A 9 1.27 -21.34 -0.42
C GLY A 9 0.64 -20.90 -1.76
N PRO A 10 -0.55 -20.28 -1.75
CA PRO A 10 -1.22 -19.89 -2.98
C PRO A 10 -0.30 -19.03 -3.84
N SER A 11 -0.13 -19.43 -5.10
CA SER A 11 0.63 -18.63 -6.07
C SER A 11 -0.09 -17.31 -6.31
N ARG A 12 0.39 -16.23 -5.69
CA ARG A 12 -0.18 -14.89 -5.87
C ARG A 12 0.28 -14.32 -7.20
N ASN A 13 -0.66 -14.02 -8.08
CA ASN A 13 -0.40 -13.46 -9.41
C ASN A 13 -1.38 -12.34 -9.78
N ALA A 14 -2.04 -11.77 -8.79
CA ALA A 14 -2.93 -10.62 -8.97
C ALA A 14 -2.64 -9.53 -7.93
N LEU A 15 -2.55 -8.28 -8.39
CA LEU A 15 -2.46 -7.08 -7.56
C LEU A 15 -3.70 -6.22 -7.81
N ILE A 16 -4.38 -5.85 -6.73
CA ILE A 16 -5.45 -4.84 -6.74
C ILE A 16 -4.96 -3.65 -5.93
N LEU A 17 -4.76 -2.50 -6.56
CA LEU A 17 -4.30 -1.28 -5.90
C LEU A 17 -5.43 -0.25 -5.86
N VAL A 18 -5.77 0.21 -4.66
CA VAL A 18 -6.66 1.36 -4.46
C VAL A 18 -5.87 2.54 -3.89
N GLY A 19 -5.99 3.72 -4.52
CA GLY A 19 -5.15 4.82 -4.09
C GLY A 19 -5.55 6.22 -4.54
N ASP A 20 -4.72 7.17 -4.11
CA ASP A 20 -4.78 8.59 -4.38
C ASP A 20 -3.90 9.02 -5.58
N SER A 21 -3.50 10.29 -5.64
CA SER A 21 -2.63 10.83 -6.69
C SER A 21 -1.28 10.11 -6.80
N LEU A 22 -0.75 9.60 -5.70
CA LEU A 22 0.52 8.89 -5.68
C LEU A 22 0.40 7.51 -6.37
N ALA A 23 -0.77 6.88 -6.28
CA ALA A 23 -1.08 5.66 -7.03
C ALA A 23 -1.34 5.95 -8.52
N VAL A 24 -1.95 7.09 -8.85
CA VAL A 24 -2.09 7.53 -10.27
C VAL A 24 -0.72 7.57 -10.95
N GLY A 25 0.30 8.12 -10.29
CA GLY A 25 1.64 8.27 -10.88
C GLY A 25 2.40 6.94 -11.05
N ILE A 26 2.12 5.91 -10.25
CA ILE A 26 2.75 4.58 -10.42
C ILE A 26 1.95 3.64 -11.33
N LYS A 27 0.70 3.99 -11.66
CA LYS A 27 -0.19 3.16 -12.49
C LYS A 27 0.45 2.69 -13.80
N PRO A 28 1.12 3.53 -14.60
CA PRO A 28 1.72 3.10 -15.87
C PRO A 28 2.97 2.22 -15.68
N LEU A 29 3.56 2.18 -14.49
CA LEU A 29 4.83 1.50 -14.22
C LEU A 29 4.66 0.09 -13.65
N LEU A 30 3.62 -0.14 -12.84
CA LEU A 30 3.43 -1.39 -12.13
C LEU A 30 3.27 -2.63 -13.01
N PRO A 31 2.53 -2.61 -14.13
CA PRO A 31 2.36 -3.81 -14.95
C PRO A 31 3.67 -4.39 -15.48
N SER A 32 4.63 -3.54 -15.88
CA SER A 32 5.93 -3.99 -16.37
C SER A 32 6.81 -4.59 -15.26
N LEU A 33 6.66 -4.12 -14.02
CA LEU A 33 7.40 -4.62 -12.85
C LEU A 33 6.81 -5.91 -12.28
N LEU A 34 5.55 -6.21 -12.60
CA LEU A 34 4.79 -7.38 -12.19
C LEU A 34 4.41 -8.24 -13.42
N SER A 35 5.41 -8.53 -14.26
CA SER A 35 5.21 -9.38 -15.43
C SER A 35 4.57 -10.71 -15.05
N GLY A 36 3.53 -11.12 -15.77
CA GLY A 36 2.74 -12.32 -15.47
C GLY A 36 1.68 -12.14 -14.38
N TRP A 37 1.56 -10.95 -13.78
CA TRP A 37 0.51 -10.63 -12.82
C TRP A 37 -0.66 -9.89 -13.49
N ARG A 38 -1.87 -10.16 -13.03
CA ARG A 38 -3.03 -9.31 -13.33
C ARG A 38 -3.01 -8.10 -12.38
N VAL A 39 -2.75 -6.91 -12.93
CA VAL A 39 -2.67 -5.67 -12.15
C VAL A 39 -3.91 -4.83 -12.41
N THR A 40 -4.69 -4.57 -11.36
CA THR A 40 -5.87 -3.69 -11.39
C THR A 40 -5.61 -2.50 -10.49
N ILE A 41 -5.80 -1.28 -10.99
CA ILE A 41 -5.52 -0.05 -10.24
C ILE A 41 -6.72 0.90 -10.34
N ASP A 42 -7.34 1.16 -9.21
CA ASP A 42 -8.33 2.21 -9.02
C ASP A 42 -7.68 3.35 -8.23
N ALA A 43 -7.32 4.41 -8.92
CA ALA A 43 -6.62 5.55 -8.33
C ALA A 43 -7.21 6.87 -8.84
N ARG A 44 -7.35 7.85 -7.93
CA ARG A 44 -7.88 9.18 -8.23
C ARG A 44 -7.13 10.26 -7.44
N VAL A 45 -6.81 11.36 -8.12
CA VAL A 45 -6.19 12.54 -7.47
C VAL A 45 -7.08 13.05 -6.34
N GLY A 46 -6.46 13.35 -5.19
CA GLY A 46 -7.13 13.91 -4.02
C GLY A 46 -8.06 12.95 -3.26
N ARG A 47 -8.04 11.64 -3.55
CA ARG A 47 -8.91 10.66 -2.88
C ARG A 47 -8.63 10.61 -1.38
N PRO A 48 -9.62 10.87 -0.51
CA PRO A 48 -9.49 10.68 0.93
C PRO A 48 -9.63 9.21 1.31
N LEU A 49 -9.22 8.85 2.52
CA LEU A 49 -9.31 7.50 3.06
C LEU A 49 -10.73 6.93 2.98
N SER A 50 -11.74 7.71 3.39
CA SER A 50 -13.14 7.26 3.43
C SER A 50 -13.67 6.80 2.08
N GLU A 51 -13.35 7.53 1.00
CA GLU A 51 -13.72 7.14 -0.36
C GLU A 51 -12.97 5.88 -0.81
N GLY A 52 -11.66 5.83 -0.54
CA GLY A 52 -10.85 4.65 -0.84
C GLY A 52 -11.37 3.39 -0.14
N MET A 53 -11.82 3.52 1.11
CA MET A 53 -12.43 2.42 1.86
C MET A 53 -13.76 1.95 1.27
N SER A 54 -14.58 2.86 0.74
CA SER A 54 -15.81 2.50 0.02
C SER A 54 -15.50 1.67 -1.24
N ILE A 55 -14.46 2.06 -1.99
CA ILE A 55 -13.99 1.30 -3.16
C ILE A 55 -13.46 -0.08 -2.75
N ILE A 56 -12.63 -0.16 -1.71
CA ILE A 56 -12.11 -1.43 -1.19
C ILE A 56 -13.26 -2.36 -0.78
N SER A 57 -14.28 -1.83 -0.12
CA SER A 57 -15.45 -2.61 0.31
C SER A 57 -16.25 -3.17 -0.87
N ALA A 58 -16.34 -2.44 -1.97
CA ALA A 58 -17.04 -2.85 -3.18
C ALA A 58 -16.19 -3.74 -4.11
N THR A 59 -14.85 -3.76 -3.93
CA THR A 59 -13.93 -4.50 -4.80
C THR A 59 -13.98 -5.99 -4.49
N PRO A 60 -14.21 -6.87 -5.49
CA PRO A 60 -14.09 -8.30 -5.30
C PRO A 60 -12.63 -8.70 -5.00
N VAL A 61 -12.39 -9.29 -3.84
CA VAL A 61 -11.08 -9.85 -3.46
C VAL A 61 -11.22 -11.36 -3.37
N PRO A 62 -10.43 -12.14 -4.13
CA PRO A 62 -10.47 -13.59 -4.07
C PRO A 62 -10.15 -14.11 -2.66
N SER A 63 -10.99 -14.99 -2.12
CA SER A 63 -10.83 -15.56 -0.77
C SER A 63 -9.77 -16.67 -0.68
N ASP A 64 -9.27 -17.14 -1.83
CA ASP A 64 -8.21 -18.17 -1.91
C ASP A 64 -6.81 -17.63 -1.57
N GLY A 65 -6.67 -16.30 -1.42
CA GLY A 65 -5.40 -15.62 -1.19
C GLY A 65 -4.57 -15.42 -2.45
N GLY A 66 -5.14 -15.65 -3.64
CA GLY A 66 -4.46 -15.48 -4.94
C GLY A 66 -4.23 -14.03 -5.35
N ALA A 67 -4.82 -13.06 -4.64
CA ALA A 67 -4.63 -11.63 -4.90
C ALA A 67 -3.98 -10.92 -3.71
N VAL A 68 -3.16 -9.92 -4.02
CA VAL A 68 -2.62 -8.93 -3.09
C VAL A 68 -3.46 -7.67 -3.19
N LEU A 69 -3.97 -7.19 -2.07
CA LEU A 69 -4.62 -5.89 -1.99
C LEU A 69 -3.60 -4.84 -1.53
N ALA A 70 -3.39 -3.82 -2.35
CA ALA A 70 -2.46 -2.74 -2.08
C ALA A 70 -3.21 -1.42 -1.89
N VAL A 71 -2.73 -0.59 -0.98
CA VAL A 71 -3.36 0.67 -0.61
C VAL A 71 -2.34 1.81 -0.62
N SER A 72 -2.71 2.92 -1.26
CA SER A 72 -1.98 4.19 -1.27
C SER A 72 -2.97 5.29 -0.88
N LEU A 73 -3.27 5.42 0.40
CA LEU A 73 -4.26 6.35 0.95
C LEU A 73 -3.74 7.01 2.23
N PHE A 74 -4.51 7.93 2.78
CA PHE A 74 -4.25 8.73 3.96
C PHE A 74 -3.34 9.95 3.74
N THR A 75 -2.79 10.12 2.54
CA THR A 75 -1.99 11.32 2.23
C THR A 75 -2.85 12.60 2.21
N ASN A 76 -4.14 12.48 1.92
CA ASN A 76 -5.08 13.59 1.82
C ASN A 76 -5.98 13.77 3.07
N ASP A 77 -5.69 13.03 4.13
CA ASP A 77 -6.47 13.04 5.36
C ASP A 77 -5.71 13.79 6.47
N ASP A 78 -6.43 14.16 7.53
CA ASP A 78 -5.84 14.81 8.69
C ASP A 78 -4.93 13.81 9.44
N PRO A 79 -3.64 14.16 9.67
CA PRO A 79 -2.70 13.26 10.33
C PRO A 79 -3.06 12.92 11.77
N THR A 80 -3.98 13.67 12.41
CA THR A 80 -4.49 13.36 13.76
C THR A 80 -5.48 12.20 13.78
N HIS A 81 -6.07 11.85 12.64
CA HIS A 81 -7.07 10.78 12.52
C HIS A 81 -6.47 9.37 12.45
N THR A 82 -5.42 9.10 13.24
CA THR A 82 -4.74 7.78 13.23
C THR A 82 -5.66 6.62 13.61
N GLY A 83 -6.70 6.85 14.41
CA GLY A 83 -7.71 5.84 14.72
C GLY A 83 -8.53 5.42 13.49
N GLN A 84 -8.81 6.35 12.58
CA GLN A 84 -9.47 6.03 11.30
C GLN A 84 -8.55 5.21 10.39
N LEU A 85 -7.25 5.54 10.36
CA LEU A 85 -6.25 4.76 9.62
C LEU A 85 -6.15 3.33 10.18
N GLU A 86 -6.08 3.16 11.50
CA GLU A 86 -6.04 1.85 12.13
C GLU A 86 -7.27 1.01 11.79
N ALA A 87 -8.46 1.59 11.93
CA ALA A 87 -9.71 0.92 11.59
C ALA A 87 -9.74 0.51 10.11
N ALA A 88 -9.27 1.38 9.21
CA ALA A 88 -9.19 1.09 7.78
C ALA A 88 -8.23 -0.08 7.47
N VAL A 89 -7.06 -0.13 8.09
CA VAL A 89 -6.12 -1.25 7.92
C VAL A 89 -6.74 -2.55 8.42
N ARG A 90 -7.37 -2.56 9.61
CA ARG A 90 -8.04 -3.75 10.17
C ARG A 90 -9.18 -4.24 9.27
N THR A 91 -10.07 -3.35 8.85
CA THR A 91 -11.17 -3.68 7.92
C THR A 91 -10.63 -4.27 6.62
N THR A 92 -9.53 -3.72 6.09
CA THR A 92 -8.92 -4.23 4.86
C THR A 92 -8.27 -5.61 5.08
N LEU A 93 -7.66 -5.85 6.24
CA LEU A 93 -7.13 -7.18 6.63
C LEU A 93 -8.24 -8.22 6.74
N ASP A 94 -9.39 -7.85 7.30
CA ASP A 94 -10.56 -8.74 7.34
C ASP A 94 -11.06 -9.05 5.92
N ARG A 95 -11.03 -8.05 5.03
CA ARG A 95 -11.44 -8.20 3.64
C ARG A 95 -10.55 -9.15 2.84
N VAL A 96 -9.22 -9.12 3.04
CA VAL A 96 -8.30 -10.06 2.35
C VAL A 96 -8.33 -11.46 2.97
N GLY A 97 -8.88 -11.60 4.17
CA GLY A 97 -9.02 -12.88 4.86
C GLY A 97 -7.70 -13.50 5.35
N PRO A 98 -7.77 -14.69 5.96
CA PRO A 98 -6.62 -15.27 6.69
C PRO A 98 -5.45 -15.68 5.78
N ARG A 99 -5.71 -15.94 4.50
CA ARG A 99 -4.68 -16.29 3.51
C ARG A 99 -4.30 -15.12 2.60
N GLY A 100 -4.93 -13.96 2.77
CA GLY A 100 -4.67 -12.78 1.98
C GLY A 100 -3.38 -12.06 2.34
N CYS A 101 -3.03 -11.06 1.56
CA CYS A 101 -1.93 -10.14 1.83
C CYS A 101 -2.37 -8.70 1.55
N LEU A 102 -2.08 -7.83 2.49
CA LEU A 102 -2.33 -6.39 2.40
C LEU A 102 -1.01 -5.65 2.32
N ILE A 103 -0.92 -4.70 1.40
CA ILE A 103 0.19 -3.76 1.31
C ILE A 103 -0.32 -2.35 1.62
N TRP A 104 0.37 -1.61 2.48
CA TRP A 104 0.08 -0.21 2.77
C TRP A 104 1.35 0.63 2.73
N ALA A 105 1.30 1.81 2.12
CA ALA A 105 2.47 2.69 2.04
C ALA A 105 2.53 3.65 3.23
N THR A 106 3.73 3.90 3.75
CA THR A 106 3.97 5.03 4.65
C THR A 106 3.81 6.36 3.92
N ILE A 107 3.43 7.39 4.65
CA ILE A 107 3.00 8.68 4.13
C ILE A 107 4.16 9.68 4.17
N VAL A 108 4.35 10.39 3.06
CA VAL A 108 5.23 11.58 2.95
C VAL A 108 4.38 12.76 2.58
N ARG A 109 4.35 13.74 3.47
CA ARG A 109 3.69 15.04 3.26
C ARG A 109 4.20 16.03 4.30
N PRO A 110 4.33 17.32 3.96
CA PRO A 110 4.53 18.38 4.94
C PRO A 110 3.45 18.36 6.03
N PRO A 111 3.76 18.82 7.24
CA PRO A 111 2.78 18.91 8.32
C PRO A 111 1.50 19.64 7.90
N LEU A 112 0.35 19.10 8.24
CA LEU A 112 -0.94 19.74 8.08
C LEU A 112 -1.34 20.39 9.41
N ASN A 113 -1.61 21.69 9.41
CA ASN A 113 -1.89 22.46 10.64
C ASN A 113 -0.83 22.24 11.74
N GLY A 114 0.44 22.13 11.36
CA GLY A 114 1.56 21.89 12.29
C GLY A 114 1.71 20.43 12.76
N VAL A 115 0.84 19.52 12.36
CA VAL A 115 0.89 18.10 12.73
C VAL A 115 1.51 17.26 11.62
N SER A 116 2.56 16.50 11.95
CA SER A 116 3.23 15.61 11.00
C SER A 116 2.53 14.24 10.88
N TYR A 117 2.82 13.53 9.79
CA TYR A 117 2.34 12.14 9.56
C TYR A 117 3.15 11.08 10.31
N SER A 118 4.06 11.47 11.20
CA SER A 118 4.91 10.54 11.96
C SER A 118 4.11 9.55 12.80
N ALA A 119 3.02 10.01 13.44
CA ALA A 119 2.16 9.13 14.24
C ALA A 119 1.46 8.06 13.39
N ALA A 120 0.96 8.44 12.20
CA ALA A 120 0.37 7.53 11.23
C ALA A 120 1.38 6.49 10.72
N ASN A 121 2.59 6.92 10.37
CA ASN A 121 3.66 6.04 9.93
C ASN A 121 4.11 5.07 11.04
N ASN A 122 4.21 5.54 12.28
CA ASN A 122 4.54 4.71 13.43
C ASN A 122 3.43 3.67 13.71
N LEU A 123 2.16 4.05 13.56
CA LEU A 123 1.05 3.12 13.66
C LEU A 123 1.18 1.98 12.64
N LEU A 124 1.37 2.30 11.36
CA LEU A 124 1.53 1.32 10.31
C LEU A 124 2.68 0.34 10.61
N ARG A 125 3.83 0.84 11.07
CA ARG A 125 4.98 -0.01 11.44
C ARG A 125 4.67 -0.92 12.64
N ARG A 126 3.98 -0.41 13.66
CA ARG A 126 3.57 -1.25 14.80
C ARG A 126 2.60 -2.35 14.37
N MET A 127 1.67 -2.04 13.48
CA MET A 127 0.70 -3.03 12.98
C MET A 127 1.40 -4.16 12.22
N THR A 128 2.44 -3.89 11.43
CA THR A 128 3.19 -4.95 10.74
C THR A 128 3.92 -5.89 11.69
N ALA A 129 4.32 -5.41 12.85
CA ALA A 129 5.00 -6.26 13.84
C ALA A 129 4.05 -7.33 14.44
N SER A 130 2.75 -7.05 14.47
CA SER A 130 1.73 -7.96 15.03
C SER A 130 0.87 -8.66 13.98
N GLU A 131 0.91 -8.22 12.72
CA GLU A 131 0.06 -8.74 11.64
C GLU A 131 0.91 -9.22 10.45
N PRO A 132 1.18 -10.53 10.35
CA PRO A 132 2.06 -11.08 9.32
C PRO A 132 1.50 -10.99 7.90
N ARG A 133 0.21 -10.71 7.74
CA ARG A 133 -0.42 -10.48 6.43
C ARG A 133 -0.25 -9.05 5.91
N LEU A 134 0.23 -8.12 6.75
CA LEU A 134 0.48 -6.73 6.38
C LEU A 134 1.93 -6.55 5.94
N ARG A 135 2.12 -5.94 4.78
CA ARG A 135 3.42 -5.47 4.28
C ARG A 135 3.42 -3.96 4.16
N ILE A 136 4.53 -3.33 4.49
CA ILE A 136 4.71 -1.89 4.31
C ILE A 136 5.50 -1.62 3.04
N VAL A 137 5.04 -0.64 2.28
CA VAL A 137 5.86 0.09 1.31
C VAL A 137 6.55 1.21 2.09
N PRO A 138 7.87 1.14 2.35
CA PRO A 138 8.59 2.06 3.22
C PRO A 138 8.91 3.39 2.50
N TRP A 139 7.86 4.08 2.02
CA TRP A 139 8.02 5.29 1.22
C TRP A 139 8.61 6.46 2.02
N ALA A 140 8.18 6.63 3.26
CA ALA A 140 8.71 7.70 4.12
C ALA A 140 10.20 7.49 4.43
N GLU A 141 10.61 6.26 4.64
CA GLU A 141 12.01 5.90 4.87
C GLU A 141 12.86 6.14 3.62
N GLN A 142 12.33 5.75 2.48
CA GLN A 142 13.01 5.94 1.20
C GLN A 142 13.23 7.43 0.88
N VAL A 143 12.20 8.26 1.12
CA VAL A 143 12.31 9.71 0.92
C VAL A 143 13.22 10.35 1.96
N SER A 144 13.20 9.89 3.21
CA SER A 144 14.12 10.36 4.25
C SER A 144 15.60 10.11 3.87
N ALA A 145 15.87 8.96 3.25
CA ALA A 145 17.21 8.63 2.76
C ALA A 145 17.59 9.38 1.47
N GLN A 146 16.60 9.72 0.64
CA GLN A 146 16.81 10.39 -0.64
C GLN A 146 15.70 11.42 -0.91
N PRO A 147 15.80 12.63 -0.33
CA PRO A 147 14.76 13.67 -0.44
C PRO A 147 14.43 14.11 -1.87
N SER A 148 15.37 13.98 -2.81
CA SER A 148 15.16 14.29 -4.23
C SER A 148 14.12 13.43 -4.96
N LEU A 149 13.61 12.38 -4.29
CA LEU A 149 12.52 11.54 -4.83
C LEU A 149 11.16 12.25 -4.79
N VAL A 150 11.02 13.33 -4.02
CA VAL A 150 9.79 14.12 -3.90
C VAL A 150 10.02 15.50 -4.51
N GLY A 151 9.00 16.04 -5.18
CA GLY A 151 9.02 17.37 -5.76
C GLY A 151 8.95 18.50 -4.73
N GLY A 152 8.95 19.75 -5.23
CA GLY A 152 8.98 20.93 -4.37
C GLY A 152 7.75 21.13 -3.48
N ASP A 153 6.65 20.43 -3.73
CA ASP A 153 5.46 20.43 -2.86
C ASP A 153 5.61 19.52 -1.63
N GLY A 154 6.66 18.72 -1.57
CA GLY A 154 6.90 17.77 -0.47
C GLY A 154 5.93 16.58 -0.40
N VAL A 155 5.12 16.35 -1.45
CA VAL A 155 4.09 15.30 -1.52
C VAL A 155 4.28 14.40 -2.73
N HIS A 156 4.26 15.00 -3.91
CA HIS A 156 4.27 14.23 -5.15
C HIS A 156 5.68 13.81 -5.53
N PRO A 157 5.87 12.51 -5.85
CA PRO A 157 7.15 12.02 -6.33
C PRO A 157 7.59 12.70 -7.63
N THR A 158 8.89 12.90 -7.76
CA THR A 158 9.52 13.20 -9.06
C THR A 158 9.37 11.99 -9.99
N PRO A 159 9.70 12.12 -11.31
CA PRO A 159 9.72 10.95 -12.19
C PRO A 159 10.61 9.81 -11.69
N ALA A 160 11.74 10.13 -11.03
CA ALA A 160 12.59 9.14 -10.36
C ALA A 160 11.89 8.54 -9.13
N GLY A 161 11.23 9.38 -8.33
CA GLY A 161 10.46 8.95 -7.16
C GLY A 161 9.31 8.02 -7.52
N TYR A 162 8.58 8.28 -8.59
CA TYR A 162 7.53 7.35 -9.05
C TYR A 162 8.08 5.99 -9.46
N ARG A 163 9.24 5.94 -10.13
CA ARG A 163 9.90 4.66 -10.45
C ARG A 163 10.28 3.88 -9.20
N VAL A 164 10.92 4.54 -8.23
CA VAL A 164 11.29 3.91 -6.95
C VAL A 164 10.05 3.44 -6.20
N ARG A 165 9.02 4.28 -6.10
CA ARG A 165 7.77 3.93 -5.41
C ARG A 165 7.09 2.71 -6.06
N ALA A 166 7.04 2.63 -7.39
CA ALA A 166 6.50 1.49 -8.11
C ALA A 166 7.30 0.20 -7.85
N GLN A 167 8.64 0.29 -7.80
CA GLN A 167 9.52 -0.83 -7.45
C GLN A 167 9.26 -1.32 -6.02
N LEU A 168 9.06 -0.41 -5.05
CA LEU A 168 8.72 -0.77 -3.68
C LEU A 168 7.38 -1.53 -3.59
N TYR A 169 6.35 -1.07 -4.32
CA TYR A 169 5.07 -1.80 -4.39
C TYR A 169 5.22 -3.18 -5.03
N ALA A 170 5.96 -3.27 -6.14
CA ALA A 170 6.20 -4.55 -6.81
C ALA A 170 6.99 -5.52 -5.92
N SER A 171 8.00 -5.03 -5.21
CA SER A 171 8.78 -5.83 -4.25
C SER A 171 7.91 -6.31 -3.09
N ALA A 172 7.09 -5.43 -2.49
CA ALA A 172 6.16 -5.80 -1.43
C ALA A 172 5.15 -6.86 -1.91
N ALA A 173 4.62 -6.73 -3.13
CA ALA A 173 3.69 -7.71 -3.70
C ALA A 173 4.33 -9.10 -3.87
N LYS A 174 5.56 -9.15 -4.34
CA LYS A 174 6.31 -10.40 -4.50
C LYS A 174 6.72 -11.05 -3.18
N SER A 175 6.76 -10.28 -2.07
CA SER A 175 7.07 -10.77 -0.74
C SER A 175 5.84 -11.27 0.03
N CYS A 176 4.65 -11.09 -0.54
CA CYS A 176 3.42 -11.64 -0.03
C CYS A 176 3.33 -13.16 -0.26
#